data_94d2e03cf2b4860c979844a40d620ed2
#
_entry.id   94d2e03cf2b4860c979844a40d620ed2
#
_cell.length_a   1.000
_cell.length_b   1.000
_cell.length_c   1.000
_cell.angle_alpha   90.00
_cell.angle_beta   90.00
_cell.angle_gamma   90.00
#
_symmetry.space_group_name_H-M   'P 1'
#
loop_
_entity.id
_entity.type
_entity.pdbx_description
1 polymer ?
#
loop_
_entity_poly.entity_id
_entity_poly.type
_entity_poly.pdbx_seq_one_letter_code
_entity_poly.pdbx_strand_id
1 'polypeptide(L)'
;VVHGGEKFHASTLITREVLEDIEHCIPLAPLHNPAHLLGIHAAQHAFPDLPHVAVFDTSFHQTMPEHAYMYAIPRKYYRQNAVRRYGFHGTSYRYVSQTAAKMLQRKPEELCMVIAHLGNGASVTAVKNGISVDTSMGLTPLEGLIMGTRSGDIDPSIFEFLFDNKHMSIRQINSMLNKDSGLLGISELSNDC
;
A
#
# COMPACT_ATOMS: atom_id res chain seq x y z
N VAL A 1 -1.89 -4.78 -9.58
CA VAL A 1 -2.36 -5.47 -8.35
C VAL A 1 -1.88 -4.67 -7.14
N VAL A 2 -2.79 -4.33 -6.21
CA VAL A 2 -2.42 -3.50 -5.05
C VAL A 2 -1.53 -4.28 -4.09
N HIS A 3 -1.92 -5.46 -3.65
CA HIS A 3 -1.19 -6.16 -2.62
C HIS A 3 -0.60 -7.48 -3.11
N GLY A 4 0.72 -7.61 -3.00
CA GLY A 4 1.47 -8.81 -3.38
C GLY A 4 2.00 -9.64 -2.20
N GLY A 5 1.66 -9.26 -0.96
CA GLY A 5 2.21 -9.92 0.23
C GLY A 5 3.73 -9.83 0.29
N GLU A 6 4.36 -10.80 0.93
CA GLU A 6 5.82 -10.90 1.05
C GLU A 6 6.47 -11.64 -0.14
N LYS A 7 5.66 -12.28 -1.00
CA LYS A 7 6.16 -13.17 -2.06
C LYS A 7 6.66 -12.41 -3.30
N PHE A 8 6.05 -11.28 -3.64
CA PHE A 8 6.31 -10.58 -4.88
C PHE A 8 7.22 -9.37 -4.70
N HIS A 9 8.46 -9.51 -5.17
CA HIS A 9 9.50 -8.47 -5.15
C HIS A 9 9.64 -7.72 -6.48
N ALA A 10 9.04 -8.24 -7.56
CA ALA A 10 9.12 -7.71 -8.91
C ALA A 10 7.84 -8.01 -9.71
N SER A 11 7.76 -7.44 -10.92
CA SER A 11 6.74 -7.80 -11.89
C SER A 11 6.85 -9.27 -12.24
N THR A 12 5.73 -9.98 -12.27
CA THR A 12 5.68 -11.46 -12.39
C THR A 12 4.70 -11.89 -13.45
N LEU A 13 5.10 -12.84 -14.31
CA LEU A 13 4.19 -13.47 -15.27
C LEU A 13 3.05 -14.17 -14.53
N ILE A 14 1.81 -13.92 -14.94
CA ILE A 14 0.63 -14.47 -14.27
C ILE A 14 0.47 -15.94 -14.69
N THR A 15 0.78 -16.82 -13.75
CA THR A 15 0.48 -18.25 -13.79
C THR A 15 -0.70 -18.55 -12.86
N ARG A 16 -1.17 -19.81 -12.86
CA ARG A 16 -2.18 -20.27 -11.91
C ARG A 16 -1.73 -20.06 -10.44
N GLU A 17 -0.48 -20.38 -10.13
CA GLU A 17 0.09 -20.18 -8.77
C GLU A 17 0.09 -18.72 -8.37
N VAL A 18 0.42 -17.81 -9.30
CA VAL A 18 0.40 -16.36 -9.04
C VAL A 18 -1.02 -15.88 -8.76
N LEU A 19 -2.04 -16.40 -9.44
CA LEU A 19 -3.44 -16.10 -9.14
C LEU A 19 -3.84 -16.56 -7.75
N GLU A 20 -3.48 -17.77 -7.36
CA GLU A 20 -3.71 -18.33 -6.02
C GLU A 20 -3.01 -17.48 -4.94
N ASP A 21 -1.79 -17.03 -5.18
CA ASP A 21 -1.06 -16.13 -4.27
C ASP A 21 -1.72 -14.74 -4.14
N ILE A 22 -2.23 -14.17 -5.24
CA ILE A 22 -2.98 -12.90 -5.21
C ILE A 22 -4.29 -13.08 -4.42
N GLU A 23 -4.95 -14.23 -4.56
CA GLU A 23 -6.15 -14.58 -3.81
C GLU A 23 -5.85 -14.70 -2.31
N HIS A 24 -4.76 -15.35 -1.93
CA HIS A 24 -4.30 -15.41 -0.53
C HIS A 24 -4.01 -14.04 0.09
N CYS A 25 -3.71 -13.02 -0.73
CA CYS A 25 -3.55 -11.63 -0.27
C CYS A 25 -4.87 -10.87 -0.09
N ILE A 26 -6.04 -11.44 -0.40
CA ILE A 26 -7.34 -10.77 -0.24
C ILE A 26 -7.57 -10.25 1.20
N PRO A 27 -7.25 -11.00 2.27
CA PRO A 27 -7.41 -10.47 3.63
C PRO A 27 -6.60 -9.21 3.92
N LEU A 28 -5.49 -8.98 3.20
CA LEU A 28 -4.63 -7.80 3.32
C LEU A 28 -5.14 -6.62 2.47
N ALA A 29 -5.92 -6.87 1.42
CA ALA A 29 -6.48 -5.87 0.53
C ALA A 29 -7.90 -6.23 0.06
N PRO A 30 -8.87 -6.36 0.98
CA PRO A 30 -10.21 -6.89 0.65
C PRO A 30 -11.02 -5.97 -0.28
N LEU A 31 -10.68 -4.69 -0.34
CA LEU A 31 -11.33 -3.72 -1.23
C LEU A 31 -10.74 -3.69 -2.65
N HIS A 32 -9.55 -4.27 -2.86
CA HIS A 32 -8.80 -4.12 -4.12
C HIS A 32 -8.52 -5.44 -4.81
N ASN A 33 -7.92 -6.43 -4.12
CA ASN A 33 -7.46 -7.67 -4.76
C ASN A 33 -8.58 -8.48 -5.42
N PRO A 34 -9.81 -8.57 -4.88
CA PRO A 34 -10.92 -9.26 -5.58
C PRO A 34 -11.26 -8.63 -6.93
N ALA A 35 -11.29 -7.28 -7.01
CA ALA A 35 -11.54 -6.57 -8.26
C ALA A 35 -10.39 -6.77 -9.26
N HIS A 36 -9.15 -6.84 -8.77
CA HIS A 36 -7.98 -7.12 -9.62
C HIS A 36 -8.00 -8.53 -10.21
N LEU A 37 -8.36 -9.55 -9.42
CA LEU A 37 -8.53 -10.91 -9.91
C LEU A 37 -9.59 -10.97 -11.00
N LEU A 38 -10.74 -10.32 -10.81
CA LEU A 38 -11.78 -10.22 -11.83
C LEU A 38 -11.25 -9.56 -13.12
N GLY A 39 -10.50 -8.47 -13.00
CA GLY A 39 -9.87 -7.79 -14.13
C GLY A 39 -8.84 -8.65 -14.85
N ILE A 40 -8.03 -9.41 -14.11
CA ILE A 40 -7.05 -10.34 -14.68
C ILE A 40 -7.77 -11.45 -15.47
N HIS A 41 -8.80 -12.07 -14.90
CA HIS A 41 -9.56 -13.11 -15.60
C HIS A 41 -10.24 -12.58 -16.87
N ALA A 42 -10.81 -11.37 -16.80
CA ALA A 42 -11.39 -10.73 -17.98
C ALA A 42 -10.33 -10.47 -19.06
N ALA A 43 -9.14 -9.99 -18.70
CA ALA A 43 -8.05 -9.76 -19.63
C ALA A 43 -7.52 -11.06 -20.25
N GLN A 44 -7.34 -12.12 -19.46
CA GLN A 44 -6.94 -13.44 -19.95
C GLN A 44 -7.98 -14.04 -20.90
N HIS A 45 -9.27 -13.82 -20.63
CA HIS A 45 -10.33 -14.26 -21.52
C HIS A 45 -10.34 -13.49 -22.86
N ALA A 46 -10.11 -12.17 -22.78
CA ALA A 46 -10.11 -11.32 -23.98
C ALA A 46 -8.85 -11.50 -24.85
N PHE A 47 -7.72 -11.83 -24.23
CA PHE A 47 -6.41 -11.94 -24.88
C PHE A 47 -5.69 -13.24 -24.45
N PRO A 48 -6.22 -14.43 -24.80
CA PRO A 48 -5.70 -15.71 -24.28
C PRO A 48 -4.27 -16.03 -24.74
N ASP A 49 -3.86 -15.53 -25.89
CA ASP A 49 -2.55 -15.82 -26.50
C ASP A 49 -1.46 -14.83 -26.07
N LEU A 50 -1.80 -13.79 -25.28
CA LEU A 50 -0.83 -12.81 -24.82
C LEU A 50 -0.30 -13.16 -23.43
N PRO A 51 0.98 -12.89 -23.15
CA PRO A 51 1.52 -12.99 -21.79
C PRO A 51 0.91 -11.91 -20.90
N HIS A 52 0.39 -12.29 -19.74
CA HIS A 52 -0.13 -11.38 -18.73
C HIS A 52 0.89 -11.23 -17.60
N VAL A 53 1.13 -9.99 -17.18
CA VAL A 53 2.11 -9.66 -16.14
C VAL A 53 1.44 -8.88 -15.01
N ALA A 54 1.61 -9.36 -13.77
CA ALA A 54 1.21 -8.65 -12.57
C ALA A 54 2.34 -7.71 -12.11
N VAL A 55 1.98 -6.45 -11.87
CA VAL A 55 2.83 -5.44 -11.24
C VAL A 55 2.22 -5.14 -9.88
N PHE A 56 3.00 -5.27 -8.81
CA PHE A 56 2.51 -5.13 -7.45
C PHE A 56 2.91 -3.79 -6.85
N ASP A 57 1.95 -3.09 -6.28
CA ASP A 57 2.15 -1.77 -5.68
C ASP A 57 3.03 -1.83 -4.42
N THR A 58 3.07 -2.99 -3.76
CA THR A 58 3.91 -3.27 -2.59
C THR A 58 5.32 -3.74 -2.92
N SER A 59 5.63 -4.12 -4.17
CA SER A 59 6.87 -4.82 -4.49
C SER A 59 8.14 -3.99 -4.29
N PHE A 60 8.09 -2.68 -4.51
CA PHE A 60 9.24 -1.79 -4.32
C PHE A 60 9.70 -1.72 -2.85
N HIS A 61 8.76 -1.89 -1.92
CA HIS A 61 9.00 -1.82 -0.48
C HIS A 61 9.46 -3.13 0.16
N GLN A 62 9.56 -4.22 -0.60
CA GLN A 62 10.03 -5.51 -0.07
C GLN A 62 11.51 -5.50 0.34
N THR A 63 12.23 -4.42 0.05
CA THR A 63 13.61 -4.19 0.49
C THR A 63 13.72 -3.52 1.88
N MET A 64 12.60 -3.15 2.50
CA MET A 64 12.62 -2.54 3.83
C MET A 64 13.21 -3.51 4.87
N PRO A 65 14.09 -3.02 5.76
CA PRO A 65 14.63 -3.84 6.85
C PRO A 65 13.58 -4.13 7.94
N GLU A 66 13.82 -5.17 8.73
CA GLU A 66 12.87 -5.65 9.75
C GLU A 66 12.40 -4.55 10.69
N HIS A 67 13.31 -3.69 11.15
CA HIS A 67 12.98 -2.59 12.07
C HIS A 67 12.06 -1.51 11.46
N ALA A 68 11.96 -1.43 10.12
CA ALA A 68 11.07 -0.50 9.43
C ALA A 68 9.69 -1.11 9.15
N TYR A 69 9.62 -2.44 8.94
CA TYR A 69 8.34 -3.07 8.61
C TYR A 69 7.63 -3.73 9.79
N MET A 70 8.30 -4.01 10.89
CA MET A 70 7.68 -4.67 12.04
C MET A 70 6.90 -3.69 12.90
N TYR A 71 5.62 -4.01 13.17
CA TYR A 71 4.84 -3.32 14.17
C TYR A 71 5.24 -3.79 15.59
N ALA A 72 5.19 -2.86 16.56
CA ALA A 72 5.44 -3.13 17.98
C ALA A 72 4.25 -3.83 18.68
N ILE A 73 3.76 -4.92 18.08
CA ILE A 73 2.70 -5.78 18.59
C ILE A 73 3.24 -7.23 18.73
N PRO A 74 2.52 -8.15 19.42
CA PRO A 74 3.01 -9.51 19.60
C PRO A 74 3.40 -10.15 18.26
N ARG A 75 4.66 -10.60 18.17
CA ARG A 75 5.30 -11.13 16.95
C ARG A 75 4.57 -12.33 16.32
N LYS A 76 3.70 -12.99 17.08
CA LYS A 76 2.84 -14.06 16.55
C LYS A 76 1.95 -13.62 15.40
N TYR A 77 1.47 -12.37 15.40
CA TYR A 77 0.62 -11.83 14.32
C TYR A 77 1.40 -11.65 13.01
N TYR A 78 2.67 -11.29 13.08
CA TYR A 78 3.52 -11.34 11.90
C TYR A 78 3.72 -12.78 11.41
N ARG A 79 4.13 -13.69 12.30
CA ARG A 79 4.45 -15.07 11.91
C ARG A 79 3.26 -15.86 11.36
N GLN A 80 2.07 -15.63 11.89
CA GLN A 80 0.87 -16.40 11.55
C GLN A 80 0.01 -15.73 10.48
N ASN A 81 0.04 -14.40 10.38
CA ASN A 81 -0.89 -13.64 9.58
C ASN A 81 -0.20 -12.61 8.66
N ALA A 82 1.12 -12.59 8.62
CA ALA A 82 1.91 -11.63 7.84
C ALA A 82 1.56 -10.16 8.15
N VAL A 83 1.19 -9.86 9.41
CA VAL A 83 0.88 -8.49 9.85
C VAL A 83 2.17 -7.71 10.02
N ARG A 84 2.44 -6.85 9.05
CA ARG A 84 3.60 -5.96 8.96
C ARG A 84 3.27 -4.74 8.11
N ARG A 85 4.17 -3.73 8.10
CA ARG A 85 4.13 -2.67 7.11
C ARG A 85 4.53 -3.21 5.74
N TYR A 86 3.73 -2.93 4.70
CA TYR A 86 4.04 -3.26 3.31
C TYR A 86 4.39 -2.02 2.51
N GLY A 87 3.65 -0.93 2.69
CA GLY A 87 3.76 0.26 1.86
C GLY A 87 3.11 0.08 0.48
N PHE A 88 2.76 1.18 -0.14
CA PHE A 88 2.05 1.24 -1.43
C PHE A 88 2.66 2.34 -2.30
N HIS A 89 2.09 2.59 -3.49
CA HIS A 89 2.63 3.49 -4.50
C HIS A 89 4.04 3.10 -4.98
N GLY A 90 4.42 1.84 -4.82
CA GLY A 90 5.76 1.34 -5.10
C GLY A 90 6.18 1.52 -6.56
N THR A 91 5.26 1.38 -7.51
CA THR A 91 5.51 1.62 -8.94
C THR A 91 5.87 3.09 -9.18
N SER A 92 5.16 4.03 -8.53
CA SER A 92 5.47 5.46 -8.59
C SER A 92 6.86 5.76 -8.03
N TYR A 93 7.19 5.25 -6.86
CA TYR A 93 8.50 5.47 -6.23
C TYR A 93 9.66 4.91 -7.04
N ARG A 94 9.50 3.73 -7.62
CA ARG A 94 10.48 3.14 -8.53
C ARG A 94 10.72 4.04 -9.73
N TYR A 95 9.66 4.50 -10.38
CA TYR A 95 9.77 5.38 -11.54
C TYR A 95 10.41 6.72 -11.19
N VAL A 96 9.92 7.38 -10.15
CA VAL A 96 10.41 8.71 -9.75
C VAL A 96 11.88 8.65 -9.30
N SER A 97 12.26 7.65 -8.49
CA SER A 97 13.66 7.51 -8.05
C SER A 97 14.63 7.30 -9.21
N GLN A 98 14.26 6.45 -10.18
CA GLN A 98 15.07 6.21 -11.36
C GLN A 98 15.14 7.45 -12.27
N THR A 99 14.02 8.16 -12.42
CA THR A 99 13.97 9.38 -13.24
C THR A 99 14.78 10.50 -12.60
N ALA A 100 14.66 10.70 -11.29
CA ALA A 100 15.48 11.67 -10.55
C ALA A 100 16.98 11.38 -10.68
N ALA A 101 17.38 10.12 -10.56
CA ALA A 101 18.79 9.72 -10.75
C ALA A 101 19.30 10.07 -12.16
N LYS A 102 18.49 9.81 -13.19
CA LYS A 102 18.82 10.19 -14.59
C LYS A 102 18.94 11.72 -14.74
N MET A 103 18.02 12.49 -14.19
CA MET A 103 18.06 13.95 -14.26
C MET A 103 19.28 14.53 -13.55
N LEU A 104 19.70 13.92 -12.45
CA LEU A 104 20.91 14.30 -11.70
C LEU A 104 22.19 13.75 -12.32
N GLN A 105 22.11 12.94 -13.38
CA GLN A 105 23.23 12.25 -14.02
C GLN A 105 24.06 11.43 -13.02
N ARG A 106 23.38 10.78 -12.07
CA ARG A 106 23.96 9.94 -11.03
C ARG A 106 23.33 8.54 -11.07
N LYS A 107 24.03 7.57 -10.51
CA LYS A 107 23.49 6.23 -10.34
C LYS A 107 22.51 6.20 -9.16
N PRO A 108 21.40 5.43 -9.22
CA PRO A 108 20.47 5.29 -8.10
C PRO A 108 21.15 4.87 -6.79
N GLU A 109 22.17 4.02 -6.87
CA GLU A 109 22.96 3.50 -5.75
C GLU A 109 23.77 4.58 -5.00
N GLU A 110 23.94 5.74 -5.60
CA GLU A 110 24.69 6.88 -5.02
C GLU A 110 23.78 7.88 -4.31
N LEU A 111 22.46 7.66 -4.35
CA LEU A 111 21.48 8.65 -3.91
C LEU A 111 20.74 8.21 -2.65
N CYS A 112 20.46 9.21 -1.80
CA CYS A 112 19.46 9.13 -0.75
C CYS A 112 18.36 10.13 -1.08
N MET A 113 17.12 9.67 -1.11
CA MET A 113 15.97 10.49 -1.52
C MET A 113 14.82 10.30 -0.53
N VAL A 114 14.06 11.36 -0.31
CA VAL A 114 12.71 11.31 0.24
C VAL A 114 11.77 11.68 -0.89
N ILE A 115 10.85 10.78 -1.22
CA ILE A 115 9.94 10.94 -2.35
C ILE A 115 8.52 10.98 -1.79
N ALA A 116 7.76 12.00 -2.16
CA ALA A 116 6.34 12.12 -1.85
C ALA A 116 5.49 11.79 -3.08
N HIS A 117 4.51 10.92 -2.90
CA HIS A 117 3.43 10.68 -3.85
C HIS A 117 2.18 11.35 -3.27
N LEU A 118 1.77 12.46 -3.86
CA LEU A 118 0.69 13.32 -3.37
C LEU A 118 -0.47 13.33 -4.36
N GLY A 119 -1.43 12.42 -4.16
CA GLY A 119 -2.70 12.34 -4.86
C GLY A 119 -3.84 12.27 -3.84
N ASN A 120 -5.02 11.80 -4.24
CA ASN A 120 -6.10 11.52 -3.27
C ASN A 120 -5.65 10.50 -2.22
N GLY A 121 -4.86 9.48 -2.60
CA GLY A 121 -3.99 8.74 -1.68
C GLY A 121 -2.62 9.41 -1.63
N ALA A 122 -2.04 9.57 -0.47
CA ALA A 122 -0.73 10.20 -0.28
C ALA A 122 0.19 9.35 0.59
N SER A 123 1.46 9.33 0.24
CA SER A 123 2.51 8.69 1.06
C SER A 123 3.88 9.30 0.80
N VAL A 124 4.81 9.02 1.70
CA VAL A 124 6.22 9.40 1.60
C VAL A 124 7.08 8.17 1.77
N THR A 125 8.15 8.07 1.03
CA THR A 125 9.08 6.94 1.07
C THR A 125 10.51 7.43 1.14
N ALA A 126 11.32 6.82 2.03
CA ALA A 126 12.75 6.97 2.06
C ALA A 126 13.39 5.93 1.14
N VAL A 127 14.18 6.42 0.19
CA VAL A 127 14.94 5.59 -0.77
C VAL A 127 16.42 5.82 -0.52
N LYS A 128 17.16 4.75 -0.28
CA LYS A 128 18.60 4.78 -0.08
C LYS A 128 19.26 3.77 -0.99
N ASN A 129 20.27 4.19 -1.75
CA ASN A 129 20.99 3.33 -2.69
C ASN A 129 20.06 2.64 -3.71
N GLY A 130 19.02 3.36 -4.17
CA GLY A 130 18.06 2.86 -5.16
C GLY A 130 16.98 1.92 -4.61
N ILE A 131 16.96 1.63 -3.31
CA ILE A 131 15.99 0.73 -2.66
C ILE A 131 15.14 1.46 -1.61
N SER A 132 13.91 1.00 -1.40
CA SER A 132 13.05 1.50 -0.31
C SER A 132 13.57 1.01 1.03
N VAL A 133 13.75 1.95 1.98
CA VAL A 133 14.19 1.63 3.35
C VAL A 133 13.13 1.95 4.40
N ASP A 134 12.16 2.81 4.08
CA ASP A 134 11.01 3.11 4.93
C ASP A 134 9.91 3.77 4.09
N THR A 135 8.65 3.68 4.56
CA THR A 135 7.50 4.30 3.90
C THR A 135 6.39 4.59 4.90
N SER A 136 5.56 5.58 4.63
CA SER A 136 4.52 6.04 5.55
C SER A 136 3.26 5.16 5.57
N MET A 137 2.86 4.53 4.46
CA MET A 137 1.72 3.60 4.44
C MET A 137 2.10 2.27 5.08
N GLY A 138 1.15 1.63 5.75
CA GLY A 138 1.37 0.47 6.60
C GLY A 138 0.95 -0.87 6.02
N LEU A 139 0.24 -1.66 6.83
CA LEU A 139 -0.41 -2.92 6.42
C LEU A 139 -1.41 -2.68 5.30
N THR A 140 -2.12 -1.56 5.37
CA THR A 140 -3.09 -1.07 4.38
C THR A 140 -2.71 0.35 3.95
N PRO A 141 -3.28 0.88 2.86
CA PRO A 141 -3.03 2.26 2.43
C PRO A 141 -3.78 3.32 3.26
N LEU A 142 -4.09 3.04 4.53
CA LEU A 142 -4.74 3.97 5.46
C LEU A 142 -3.74 4.71 6.35
N GLU A 143 -2.73 4.00 6.90
CA GLU A 143 -1.69 4.55 7.78
C GLU A 143 -0.84 5.60 7.07
N GLY A 144 -0.30 6.56 7.82
CA GLY A 144 0.68 7.56 7.36
C GLY A 144 0.11 8.96 7.26
N LEU A 145 0.30 9.59 6.12
CA LEU A 145 -0.09 10.98 5.90
C LEU A 145 -1.62 11.16 5.92
N ILE A 146 -2.07 12.37 6.27
CA ILE A 146 -3.42 12.82 5.99
C ILE A 146 -3.61 12.80 4.45
N MET A 147 -4.73 12.23 3.99
CA MET A 147 -5.01 12.07 2.56
C MET A 147 -6.32 12.78 2.20
N GLY A 148 -6.74 12.73 0.95
CA GLY A 148 -7.99 13.37 0.53
C GLY A 148 -9.20 12.94 1.35
N THR A 149 -9.41 11.63 1.51
CA THR A 149 -10.54 11.05 2.25
C THR A 149 -10.13 10.09 3.37
N ARG A 150 -8.84 9.76 3.49
CA ARG A 150 -8.32 8.84 4.51
C ARG A 150 -7.66 9.61 5.64
N SER A 151 -7.87 9.14 6.86
CA SER A 151 -7.39 9.83 8.06
C SER A 151 -5.85 9.92 8.14
N GLY A 152 -5.12 8.95 7.60
CA GLY A 152 -3.73 8.72 7.98
C GLY A 152 -3.64 8.21 9.42
N ASP A 153 -2.53 8.53 10.09
CA ASP A 153 -2.26 8.09 11.46
C ASP A 153 -3.29 8.63 12.46
N ILE A 154 -3.80 7.73 13.29
CA ILE A 154 -4.70 8.05 14.41
C ILE A 154 -4.32 7.23 15.63
N ASP A 155 -4.76 7.65 16.82
CA ASP A 155 -4.69 6.83 18.02
C ASP A 155 -5.66 5.63 17.87
N PRO A 156 -5.19 4.38 18.02
CA PRO A 156 -6.03 3.19 17.95
C PRO A 156 -7.20 3.18 18.95
N SER A 157 -7.08 3.88 20.10
CA SER A 157 -8.14 3.98 21.10
C SER A 157 -9.39 4.73 20.61
N ILE A 158 -9.27 5.47 19.48
CA ILE A 158 -10.42 6.07 18.81
C ILE A 158 -11.43 5.01 18.37
N PHE A 159 -10.99 3.80 18.01
CA PHE A 159 -11.88 2.71 17.66
C PHE A 159 -12.78 2.32 18.83
N GLU A 160 -12.21 2.11 20.03
CA GLU A 160 -12.95 1.79 21.24
C GLU A 160 -13.88 2.94 21.63
N PHE A 161 -13.39 4.18 21.62
CA PHE A 161 -14.19 5.36 21.93
C PHE A 161 -15.44 5.48 21.03
N LEU A 162 -15.30 5.30 19.72
CA LEU A 162 -16.42 5.42 18.79
C LEU A 162 -17.37 4.21 18.88
N PHE A 163 -16.84 3.02 19.14
CA PHE A 163 -17.64 1.83 19.36
C PHE A 163 -18.53 2.00 20.59
N ASP A 164 -17.96 2.38 21.74
CA ASP A 164 -18.69 2.46 23.02
C ASP A 164 -19.60 3.70 23.09
N ASN A 165 -19.15 4.85 22.63
CA ASN A 165 -19.87 6.12 22.85
C ASN A 165 -20.73 6.57 21.66
N LYS A 166 -20.48 6.05 20.46
CA LYS A 166 -21.25 6.37 19.24
C LYS A 166 -21.94 5.16 18.64
N HIS A 167 -21.79 3.98 19.28
CA HIS A 167 -22.37 2.71 18.84
C HIS A 167 -22.05 2.35 17.39
N MET A 168 -20.89 2.79 16.90
CA MET A 168 -20.41 2.48 15.56
C MET A 168 -19.79 1.08 15.56
N SER A 169 -20.16 0.25 14.58
CA SER A 169 -19.47 -1.01 14.35
C SER A 169 -18.06 -0.77 13.82
N ILE A 170 -17.15 -1.75 14.01
CA ILE A 170 -15.78 -1.70 13.46
C ILE A 170 -15.78 -1.43 11.95
N ARG A 171 -16.75 -1.99 11.21
CA ARG A 171 -16.87 -1.75 9.76
C ARG A 171 -17.24 -0.30 9.44
N GLN A 172 -18.14 0.31 10.22
CA GLN A 172 -18.49 1.73 10.05
C GLN A 172 -17.31 2.64 10.37
N ILE A 173 -16.58 2.37 11.46
CA ILE A 173 -15.37 3.12 11.82
C ILE A 173 -14.34 3.02 10.69
N ASN A 174 -14.04 1.81 10.23
CA ASN A 174 -13.09 1.62 9.13
C ASN A 174 -13.55 2.30 7.82
N SER A 175 -14.85 2.28 7.51
CA SER A 175 -15.40 2.99 6.34
C SER A 175 -15.22 4.51 6.48
N MET A 176 -15.54 5.08 7.62
CA MET A 176 -15.36 6.51 7.93
C MET A 176 -13.90 6.93 7.77
N LEU A 177 -12.97 6.17 8.36
CA LEU A 177 -11.53 6.48 8.28
C LEU A 177 -10.98 6.44 6.84
N ASN A 178 -11.59 5.67 5.95
CA ASN A 178 -11.16 5.53 4.57
C ASN A 178 -11.85 6.49 3.59
N LYS A 179 -13.08 6.95 3.89
CA LYS A 179 -13.94 7.64 2.92
C LYS A 179 -14.39 9.03 3.34
N ASP A 180 -14.51 9.27 4.64
CA ASP A 180 -15.16 10.46 5.19
C ASP A 180 -14.21 11.24 6.12
N SER A 181 -12.91 10.95 6.04
CA SER A 181 -11.85 11.55 6.87
C SER A 181 -10.86 12.36 6.02
N GLY A 182 -9.66 12.56 6.50
CA GLY A 182 -8.61 13.28 5.79
C GLY A 182 -8.98 14.76 5.56
N LEU A 183 -8.56 15.32 4.43
CA LEU A 183 -8.85 16.70 4.05
C LEU A 183 -10.35 16.95 3.99
N LEU A 184 -11.12 16.03 3.42
CA LEU A 184 -12.57 16.11 3.36
C LEU A 184 -13.18 16.20 4.77
N GLY A 185 -12.77 15.31 5.68
CA GLY A 185 -13.32 15.26 7.04
C GLY A 185 -12.95 16.48 7.89
N ILE A 186 -11.75 17.06 7.69
CA ILE A 186 -11.29 18.24 8.44
C ILE A 186 -11.89 19.52 7.87
N SER A 187 -11.93 19.65 6.55
CA SER A 187 -12.43 20.86 5.90
C SER A 187 -13.95 20.91 5.81
N GLU A 188 -14.61 19.76 5.81
CA GLU A 188 -16.06 19.59 5.52
C GLU A 188 -16.47 20.15 4.14
N LEU A 189 -15.50 20.38 3.25
CA LEU A 189 -15.72 21.03 1.95
C LEU A 189 -15.20 20.18 0.79
N SER A 190 -13.93 19.76 0.84
CA SER A 190 -13.25 19.14 -0.29
C SER A 190 -12.19 18.15 0.16
N ASN A 191 -11.95 17.14 -0.66
CA ASN A 191 -10.83 16.22 -0.53
C ASN A 191 -9.58 16.66 -1.32
N ASP A 192 -9.64 17.82 -1.94
CA ASP A 192 -8.57 18.44 -2.73
C ASP A 192 -7.91 19.59 -1.97
N CYS A 193 -6.59 19.80 -2.20
CA CYS A 193 -5.79 20.83 -1.53
C CYS A 193 -5.87 22.18 -2.24
#